data_03163a1b51299588bbcb4d4b0ce1ad9b
#
_entry.id   03163a1b51299588bbcb4d4b0ce1ad9b
#
_cell.length_a   1.000
_cell.length_b   1.000
_cell.length_c   1.000
_cell.angle_alpha   90.00
_cell.angle_beta   90.00
_cell.angle_gamma   90.00
#
_symmetry.space_group_name_H-M   'P 1'
#
loop_
_entity.id
_entity.type
_entity.pdbx_description
1 polymer ?
#
loop_
_entity_poly.entity_id
_entity_poly.type
_entity_poly.pdbx_seq_one_letter_code
_entity_poly.pdbx_strand_id
1 'polypeptide(L)'
;MARRIFILITFLVLTTTALQAQTRRFVGAWFSIRYPYTFKAKGECPSESMPSKYDAATFTSPDGACTFYVFAPKGDTDEADKIMRTSKDTPTSKGVGDGEEVTFSSFYDAKLKRTCSYRMVRSKLEKTVYILGIRFKTYNDFEKYKKQYEQFKKSLELYAI
;
A
#
# COMPACT_ATOMS: atom_id res chain seq x y z
N MET A 1 27.33 -41.58 -18.14
CA MET A 1 26.77 -40.26 -18.57
C MET A 1 25.53 -39.82 -17.81
N ALA A 2 24.63 -40.68 -17.42
CA ALA A 2 23.37 -40.31 -16.71
C ALA A 2 23.56 -39.57 -15.33
N ARG A 3 24.62 -39.92 -14.57
CA ARG A 3 24.87 -39.38 -13.25
C ARG A 3 25.26 -37.87 -13.22
N ARG A 4 25.87 -37.39 -14.33
CA ARG A 4 26.27 -35.95 -14.45
C ARG A 4 25.10 -35.05 -14.85
N ILE A 5 24.14 -35.59 -15.57
CA ILE A 5 22.93 -34.84 -16.00
C ILE A 5 22.00 -34.59 -14.78
N PHE A 6 21.91 -35.56 -13.86
CA PHE A 6 21.10 -35.41 -12.64
C PHE A 6 21.57 -34.28 -11.71
N ILE A 7 22.90 -34.10 -11.57
CA ILE A 7 23.48 -33.05 -10.74
C ILE A 7 23.21 -31.65 -11.32
N LEU A 8 23.24 -31.51 -12.66
CA LEU A 8 22.95 -30.25 -13.34
C LEU A 8 21.49 -29.83 -13.22
N ILE A 9 20.56 -30.77 -13.28
CA ILE A 9 19.12 -30.47 -13.10
C ILE A 9 18.80 -30.09 -11.66
N THR A 10 19.44 -30.74 -10.68
CA THR A 10 19.23 -30.41 -9.25
C THR A 10 19.78 -29.03 -8.91
N PHE A 11 20.87 -28.59 -9.55
CA PHE A 11 21.43 -27.23 -9.36
C PHE A 11 20.55 -26.14 -10.01
N LEU A 12 19.88 -26.44 -11.13
CA LEU A 12 18.98 -25.51 -11.82
C LEU A 12 17.68 -25.28 -11.03
N VAL A 13 17.18 -26.30 -10.32
CA VAL A 13 15.95 -26.20 -9.51
C VAL A 13 16.18 -25.40 -8.22
N LEU A 14 17.40 -25.44 -7.65
CA LEU A 14 17.74 -24.70 -6.43
C LEU A 14 17.92 -23.19 -6.66
N THR A 15 18.13 -22.74 -7.88
CA THR A 15 18.32 -21.31 -8.18
C THR A 15 17.01 -20.56 -8.42
N THR A 16 15.87 -21.24 -8.57
CA THR A 16 14.57 -20.61 -8.85
C THR A 16 13.80 -20.20 -7.60
N THR A 17 14.22 -20.57 -6.39
CA THR A 17 13.50 -20.27 -5.15
C THR A 17 13.98 -18.99 -4.42
N ALA A 18 15.01 -18.32 -4.90
CA ALA A 18 15.63 -17.19 -4.19
C ALA A 18 15.15 -15.79 -4.64
N LEU A 19 14.16 -15.68 -5.54
CA LEU A 19 13.58 -14.39 -5.91
C LEU A 19 12.27 -14.12 -5.14
N GLN A 20 12.24 -14.44 -3.85
CA GLN A 20 11.26 -13.81 -2.97
C GLN A 20 11.63 -12.33 -2.93
N ALA A 21 10.73 -11.51 -3.43
CA ALA A 21 10.92 -10.06 -3.47
C ALA A 21 11.31 -9.57 -2.08
N GLN A 22 12.58 -9.21 -1.89
CA GLN A 22 13.05 -8.68 -0.63
C GLN A 22 12.20 -7.47 -0.26
N THR A 23 11.68 -7.47 0.95
CA THR A 23 10.86 -6.37 1.45
C THR A 23 11.53 -5.70 2.64
N ARG A 24 11.25 -4.42 2.82
CA ARG A 24 11.55 -3.66 4.03
C ARG A 24 10.25 -3.37 4.77
N ARG A 25 10.36 -3.10 6.07
CA ARG A 25 9.22 -2.69 6.90
C ARG A 25 9.31 -1.21 7.19
N PHE A 26 8.23 -0.49 7.01
CA PHE A 26 8.01 0.87 7.48
C PHE A 26 7.13 0.83 8.73
N VAL A 27 7.49 1.62 9.74
CA VAL A 27 6.74 1.71 10.99
C VAL A 27 6.25 3.15 11.14
N GLY A 28 4.97 3.36 10.90
CA GLY A 28 4.26 4.60 11.16
C GLY A 28 3.90 4.77 12.63
N ALA A 29 3.06 5.74 12.94
CA ALA A 29 2.56 5.97 14.29
C ALA A 29 1.59 4.86 14.73
N TRP A 30 0.63 4.52 13.87
CA TRP A 30 -0.47 3.61 14.17
C TRP A 30 -0.54 2.40 13.24
N PHE A 31 0.48 2.19 12.41
CA PHE A 31 0.55 1.08 11.47
C PHE A 31 1.99 0.62 11.24
N SER A 32 2.12 -0.57 10.68
CA SER A 32 3.32 -0.96 9.95
C SER A 32 2.94 -1.62 8.62
N ILE A 33 3.85 -1.54 7.65
CA ILE A 33 3.61 -2.07 6.31
C ILE A 33 4.93 -2.50 5.66
N ARG A 34 4.88 -3.57 4.86
CA ARG A 34 6.04 -4.03 4.09
C ARG A 34 5.99 -3.48 2.68
N TYR A 35 7.13 -3.08 2.16
CA TYR A 35 7.28 -2.54 0.82
C TYR A 35 8.51 -3.13 0.12
N PRO A 36 8.56 -3.14 -1.23
CA PRO A 36 9.71 -3.67 -1.98
C PRO A 36 11.00 -2.95 -1.56
N TYR A 37 12.08 -3.69 -1.32
CA TYR A 37 13.34 -3.12 -0.82
C TYR A 37 13.95 -2.07 -1.76
N THR A 38 13.64 -2.15 -3.07
CA THR A 38 14.08 -1.21 -4.10
C THR A 38 13.33 0.12 -4.10
N PHE A 39 12.17 0.19 -3.43
CA PHE A 39 11.37 1.40 -3.36
C PHE A 39 11.94 2.38 -2.32
N LYS A 40 11.80 3.67 -2.62
CA LYS A 40 12.18 4.74 -1.69
C LYS A 40 10.98 5.08 -0.81
N ALA A 41 11.09 4.84 0.49
CA ALA A 41 10.08 5.21 1.47
C ALA A 41 10.26 6.67 1.93
N LYS A 42 9.13 7.37 2.14
CA LYS A 42 9.07 8.71 2.71
C LYS A 42 7.86 8.80 3.64
N GLY A 43 8.08 9.18 4.92
CA GLY A 43 7.00 9.52 5.82
C GLY A 43 6.33 10.84 5.41
N GLU A 44 5.01 10.88 5.55
CA GLU A 44 4.17 12.05 5.30
C GLU A 44 3.18 12.21 6.44
N CYS A 45 2.66 13.41 6.67
CA CYS A 45 1.75 13.72 7.77
C CYS A 45 2.33 13.29 9.13
N PRO A 46 3.23 14.09 9.75
CA PRO A 46 3.69 13.83 11.11
C PRO A 46 2.52 13.62 12.06
N SER A 47 2.58 12.60 12.90
CA SER A 47 1.50 12.27 13.81
C SER A 47 1.43 13.27 14.97
N GLU A 48 0.25 13.80 15.25
CA GLU A 48 0.05 14.70 16.40
C GLU A 48 0.33 14.00 17.75
N SER A 49 -0.03 12.71 17.85
CA SER A 49 0.15 11.92 19.06
C SER A 49 1.55 11.30 19.20
N MET A 50 2.30 11.19 18.10
CA MET A 50 3.68 10.67 18.05
C MET A 50 4.53 11.50 17.10
N PRO A 51 5.03 12.68 17.48
CA PRO A 51 5.70 13.63 16.55
C PRO A 51 6.94 13.09 15.85
N SER A 52 7.55 12.02 16.37
CA SER A 52 8.69 11.34 15.72
C SER A 52 8.28 10.30 14.66
N LYS A 53 6.97 10.09 14.46
CA LYS A 53 6.40 9.13 13.52
C LYS A 53 5.38 9.80 12.61
N TYR A 54 4.86 9.02 11.65
CA TYR A 54 4.00 9.51 10.59
C TYR A 54 2.67 8.75 10.55
N ASP A 55 1.60 9.46 10.25
CA ASP A 55 0.27 8.88 10.00
C ASP A 55 0.10 8.46 8.53
N ALA A 56 1.00 8.90 7.65
CA ALA A 56 1.03 8.51 6.25
C ALA A 56 2.45 8.22 5.75
N ALA A 57 2.55 7.46 4.67
CA ALA A 57 3.82 7.24 3.96
C ALA A 57 3.62 6.97 2.48
N THR A 58 4.63 7.33 1.70
CA THR A 58 4.74 7.01 0.27
C THR A 58 5.95 6.13 0.01
N PHE A 59 5.84 5.26 -0.99
CA PHE A 59 6.88 4.33 -1.41
C PHE A 59 6.99 4.40 -2.93
N THR A 60 8.05 5.01 -3.42
CA THR A 60 8.22 5.30 -4.85
C THR A 60 9.14 4.29 -5.50
N SER A 61 8.72 3.74 -6.63
CA SER A 61 9.50 2.79 -7.44
C SER A 61 10.81 3.41 -7.93
N PRO A 62 11.85 2.59 -8.22
CA PRO A 62 13.16 3.09 -8.67
C PRO A 62 13.10 3.96 -9.94
N ASP A 63 12.22 3.61 -10.87
CA ASP A 63 11.98 4.37 -12.10
C ASP A 63 11.08 5.60 -11.91
N GLY A 64 10.59 5.80 -10.68
CA GLY A 64 9.69 6.86 -10.35
C GLY A 64 8.33 6.80 -11.06
N ALA A 65 7.96 5.68 -11.69
CA ALA A 65 6.72 5.56 -12.46
C ALA A 65 5.50 5.24 -11.59
N CYS A 66 5.73 4.59 -10.44
CA CYS A 66 4.70 4.17 -9.52
C CYS A 66 5.02 4.59 -8.08
N THR A 67 3.99 4.88 -7.29
CA THR A 67 4.10 5.19 -5.87
C THR A 67 2.98 4.50 -5.11
N PHE A 68 3.31 3.69 -4.11
CA PHE A 68 2.33 3.16 -3.17
C PHE A 68 2.10 4.18 -2.05
N TYR A 69 0.92 4.18 -1.49
CA TYR A 69 0.51 5.12 -0.46
C TYR A 69 -0.23 4.41 0.66
N VAL A 70 0.03 4.82 1.88
CA VAL A 70 -0.73 4.44 3.06
C VAL A 70 -1.02 5.68 3.90
N PHE A 71 -2.23 5.77 4.44
CA PHE A 71 -2.64 6.70 5.47
C PHE A 71 -3.42 5.92 6.51
N ALA A 72 -2.99 5.97 7.76
CA ALA A 72 -3.64 5.29 8.88
C ALA A 72 -3.36 6.09 10.16
N PRO A 73 -4.18 7.11 10.43
CA PRO A 73 -4.05 7.98 11.58
C PRO A 73 -4.63 7.31 12.84
N LYS A 74 -4.47 7.95 13.98
CA LYS A 74 -5.22 7.60 15.18
C LYS A 74 -6.70 7.95 15.02
N GLY A 75 -7.54 6.94 14.98
CA GLY A 75 -8.98 7.13 14.90
C GLY A 75 -9.51 7.57 13.54
N ASP A 76 -10.77 7.91 13.47
CA ASP A 76 -11.43 8.42 12.26
C ASP A 76 -11.19 9.93 12.10
N THR A 77 -11.04 10.40 10.87
CA THR A 77 -10.74 11.79 10.54
C THR A 77 -11.28 12.20 9.17
N ASP A 78 -11.75 13.45 9.07
CA ASP A 78 -12.21 14.07 7.81
C ASP A 78 -11.07 14.23 6.77
N GLU A 79 -9.81 14.15 7.20
CA GLU A 79 -8.67 14.18 6.28
C GLU A 79 -8.69 13.01 5.29
N ALA A 80 -9.22 11.86 5.72
CA ALA A 80 -9.41 10.71 4.84
C ALA A 80 -10.34 11.03 3.64
N ASP A 81 -11.43 11.76 3.86
CA ASP A 81 -12.36 12.15 2.79
C ASP A 81 -11.72 13.13 1.80
N LYS A 82 -10.88 14.06 2.29
CA LYS A 82 -10.11 14.98 1.42
C LYS A 82 -9.10 14.23 0.56
N ILE A 83 -8.38 13.24 1.12
CA ILE A 83 -7.44 12.40 0.37
C ILE A 83 -8.18 11.61 -0.72
N MET A 84 -9.33 11.05 -0.39
CA MET A 84 -10.17 10.28 -1.29
C MET A 84 -10.83 11.14 -2.38
N ARG A 85 -10.93 12.45 -2.18
CA ARG A 85 -11.74 13.37 -3.01
C ARG A 85 -13.18 12.89 -3.15
N THR A 86 -13.73 12.35 -2.07
CA THR A 86 -15.09 11.84 -2.03
C THR A 86 -16.04 12.90 -1.48
N SER A 87 -17.32 12.80 -1.84
CA SER A 87 -18.41 13.54 -1.24
C SER A 87 -19.27 12.61 -0.38
N LYS A 88 -20.21 13.17 0.38
CA LYS A 88 -21.18 12.38 1.17
C LYS A 88 -22.01 11.42 0.29
N ASP A 89 -22.14 11.73 -1.00
CA ASP A 89 -22.90 10.94 -1.98
C ASP A 89 -22.05 9.89 -2.70
N THR A 90 -20.75 9.77 -2.36
CA THR A 90 -19.89 8.77 -3.00
C THR A 90 -20.34 7.36 -2.61
N PRO A 91 -20.58 6.46 -3.59
CA PRO A 91 -21.00 5.10 -3.29
C PRO A 91 -19.98 4.37 -2.39
N THR A 92 -20.46 3.81 -1.31
CA THR A 92 -19.66 2.95 -0.42
C THR A 92 -20.14 1.51 -0.52
N SER A 93 -19.21 0.57 -0.53
CA SER A 93 -19.54 -0.85 -0.36
C SER A 93 -19.38 -1.18 1.12
N LYS A 94 -20.40 -1.77 1.71
CA LYS A 94 -20.25 -2.35 3.05
C LYS A 94 -19.37 -3.58 2.93
N GLY A 95 -18.28 -3.64 3.72
CA GLY A 95 -17.40 -4.79 3.79
C GLY A 95 -18.08 -6.00 4.45
N VAL A 96 -17.47 -7.15 4.29
CA VAL A 96 -17.87 -8.37 5.00
C VAL A 96 -17.24 -8.29 6.40
N GLY A 97 -18.02 -7.81 7.37
CA GLY A 97 -17.57 -7.67 8.75
C GLY A 97 -18.28 -6.50 9.46
N ASP A 98 -18.36 -6.58 10.75
CA ASP A 98 -19.21 -5.73 11.58
C ASP A 98 -18.89 -4.21 11.46
N GLY A 99 -19.67 -3.50 10.64
CA GLY A 99 -19.65 -2.05 10.58
C GLY A 99 -18.53 -1.42 9.77
N GLU A 100 -17.81 -2.17 8.92
CA GLU A 100 -16.83 -1.62 7.99
C GLU A 100 -17.49 -1.10 6.70
N GLU A 101 -17.06 0.09 6.29
CA GLU A 101 -17.40 0.69 5.00
C GLU A 101 -16.16 0.78 4.13
N VAL A 102 -16.25 0.30 2.90
CA VAL A 102 -15.17 0.37 1.91
C VAL A 102 -15.55 1.33 0.81
N THR A 103 -14.71 2.31 0.56
CA THR A 103 -14.88 3.30 -0.51
C THR A 103 -13.70 3.23 -1.46
N PHE A 104 -13.98 3.28 -2.77
CA PHE A 104 -12.97 3.36 -3.81
C PHE A 104 -13.03 4.72 -4.49
N SER A 105 -11.87 5.29 -4.80
CA SER A 105 -11.76 6.53 -5.55
C SER A 105 -10.63 6.42 -6.56
N SER A 106 -10.89 6.84 -7.80
CA SER A 106 -9.85 6.92 -8.83
C SER A 106 -9.99 8.23 -9.59
N PHE A 107 -8.89 8.99 -9.66
CA PHE A 107 -8.86 10.30 -10.31
C PHE A 107 -7.46 10.63 -10.83
N TYR A 108 -7.39 11.52 -11.81
CA TYR A 108 -6.13 12.10 -12.27
C TYR A 108 -5.76 13.31 -11.40
N ASP A 109 -4.57 13.29 -10.81
CA ASP A 109 -4.03 14.42 -10.08
C ASP A 109 -3.09 15.24 -10.98
N ALA A 110 -3.53 16.44 -11.37
CA ALA A 110 -2.77 17.30 -12.26
C ALA A 110 -1.46 17.82 -11.65
N LYS A 111 -1.41 18.02 -10.32
CA LYS A 111 -0.19 18.45 -9.62
C LYS A 111 0.86 17.35 -9.61
N LEU A 112 0.45 16.13 -9.36
CA LEU A 112 1.33 14.96 -9.35
C LEU A 112 1.57 14.43 -10.78
N LYS A 113 0.75 14.81 -11.75
CA LYS A 113 0.73 14.26 -13.12
C LYS A 113 0.60 12.73 -13.11
N ARG A 114 -0.34 12.21 -12.32
CA ARG A 114 -0.55 10.78 -12.09
C ARG A 114 -2.02 10.43 -11.92
N THR A 115 -2.36 9.23 -12.31
CA THR A 115 -3.62 8.61 -11.86
C THR A 115 -3.42 8.08 -10.46
N CYS A 116 -4.33 8.45 -9.56
CA CYS A 116 -4.40 7.98 -8.17
C CYS A 116 -5.58 7.03 -8.04
N SER A 117 -5.35 5.85 -7.51
CA SER A 117 -6.39 4.87 -7.19
C SER A 117 -6.27 4.50 -5.72
N TYR A 118 -7.31 4.78 -4.95
CA TYR A 118 -7.34 4.63 -3.49
C TYR A 118 -8.49 3.73 -3.05
N ARG A 119 -8.23 2.99 -1.99
CA ARG A 119 -9.23 2.23 -1.23
C ARG A 119 -9.18 2.71 0.21
N MET A 120 -10.29 3.25 0.69
CA MET A 120 -10.50 3.61 2.09
C MET A 120 -11.34 2.53 2.78
N VAL A 121 -10.95 2.18 3.98
CA VAL A 121 -11.74 1.36 4.90
C VAL A 121 -11.99 2.17 6.15
N ARG A 122 -13.26 2.29 6.53
CA ARG A 122 -13.70 2.99 7.73
C ARG A 122 -14.50 2.05 8.61
N SER A 123 -14.07 1.84 9.83
CA SER A 123 -14.84 1.08 10.83
C SER A 123 -15.58 2.06 11.74
N LYS A 124 -16.91 2.01 11.71
CA LYS A 124 -17.75 2.80 12.61
C LYS A 124 -17.71 2.27 14.04
N LEU A 125 -17.53 0.96 14.20
CA LEU A 125 -17.47 0.32 15.50
C LEU A 125 -16.17 0.71 16.24
N GLU A 126 -15.04 0.56 15.55
CA GLU A 126 -13.72 0.86 16.11
C GLU A 126 -13.34 2.34 15.99
N LYS A 127 -14.14 3.15 15.28
CA LYS A 127 -13.86 4.56 14.97
C LYS A 127 -12.49 4.75 14.34
N THR A 128 -12.14 3.89 13.41
CA THR A 128 -10.86 3.90 12.70
C THR A 128 -11.05 4.11 11.20
N VAL A 129 -10.05 4.67 10.55
CA VAL A 129 -9.99 4.81 9.09
C VAL A 129 -8.57 4.52 8.61
N TYR A 130 -8.47 3.86 7.45
CA TYR A 130 -7.21 3.80 6.73
C TYR A 130 -7.42 3.84 5.22
N ILE A 131 -6.39 4.31 4.52
CA ILE A 131 -6.37 4.38 3.06
C ILE A 131 -5.12 3.65 2.56
N LEU A 132 -5.32 2.80 1.57
CA LEU A 132 -4.25 2.24 0.76
C LEU A 132 -4.42 2.72 -0.68
N GLY A 133 -3.32 3.10 -1.32
CA GLY A 133 -3.38 3.66 -2.65
C GLY A 133 -2.19 3.32 -3.52
N ILE A 134 -2.41 3.45 -4.83
CA ILE A 134 -1.38 3.38 -5.86
C ILE A 134 -1.53 4.59 -6.79
N ARG A 135 -0.41 5.23 -7.08
CA ARG A 135 -0.29 6.37 -8.00
C ARG A 135 0.62 5.95 -9.14
N PHE A 136 0.21 6.14 -10.38
CA PHE A 136 0.97 5.68 -11.54
C PHE A 136 0.88 6.70 -12.71
N LYS A 137 1.89 6.70 -13.58
CA LYS A 137 1.93 7.59 -14.76
C LYS A 137 1.05 7.05 -15.87
N THR A 138 1.17 5.75 -16.17
CA THR A 138 0.45 5.07 -17.23
C THR A 138 -0.17 3.77 -16.73
N TYR A 139 -1.15 3.23 -17.43
CA TYR A 139 -1.74 1.94 -17.10
C TYR A 139 -0.71 0.80 -17.16
N ASN A 140 0.26 0.88 -18.07
CA ASN A 140 1.35 -0.09 -18.14
C ASN A 140 2.21 -0.08 -16.87
N ASP A 141 2.43 1.09 -16.26
CA ASP A 141 3.12 1.19 -14.98
C ASP A 141 2.32 0.55 -13.85
N PHE A 142 0.99 0.72 -13.85
CA PHE A 142 0.10 0.02 -12.91
C PHE A 142 0.25 -1.50 -13.05
N GLU A 143 0.12 -2.05 -14.25
CA GLU A 143 0.24 -3.51 -14.47
C GLU A 143 1.63 -4.04 -14.07
N LYS A 144 2.70 -3.29 -14.35
CA LYS A 144 4.07 -3.63 -13.96
C LYS A 144 4.22 -3.82 -12.45
N TYR A 145 3.57 -2.98 -11.64
CA TYR A 145 3.72 -2.96 -10.18
C TYR A 145 2.55 -3.58 -9.41
N LYS A 146 1.50 -4.02 -10.09
CA LYS A 146 0.26 -4.56 -9.51
C LYS A 146 0.50 -5.70 -8.52
N LYS A 147 1.33 -6.67 -8.87
CA LYS A 147 1.63 -7.82 -8.00
C LYS A 147 2.29 -7.38 -6.68
N GLN A 148 3.23 -6.43 -6.76
CA GLN A 148 3.90 -5.88 -5.59
C GLN A 148 2.94 -5.04 -4.74
N TYR A 149 2.02 -4.31 -5.38
CA TYR A 149 0.98 -3.55 -4.70
C TYR A 149 0.00 -4.45 -3.95
N GLU A 150 -0.39 -5.60 -4.52
CA GLU A 150 -1.22 -6.58 -3.82
C GLU A 150 -0.51 -7.14 -2.56
N GLN A 151 0.78 -7.41 -2.63
CA GLN A 151 1.58 -7.83 -1.47
C GLN A 151 1.69 -6.71 -0.43
N PHE A 152 1.91 -5.48 -0.87
CA PHE A 152 1.94 -4.29 -0.01
C PHE A 152 0.63 -4.13 0.77
N LYS A 153 -0.53 -4.17 0.10
CA LYS A 153 -1.83 -4.06 0.76
C LYS A 153 -2.05 -5.15 1.82
N LYS A 154 -1.67 -6.40 1.53
CA LYS A 154 -1.83 -7.54 2.45
C LYS A 154 -0.92 -7.47 3.67
N SER A 155 0.12 -6.66 3.62
CA SER A 155 1.11 -6.55 4.70
C SER A 155 0.79 -5.46 5.72
N LEU A 156 -0.30 -4.72 5.55
CA LEU A 156 -0.72 -3.69 6.50
C LEU A 156 -1.09 -4.33 7.84
N GLU A 157 -0.45 -3.85 8.89
CA GLU A 157 -0.77 -4.16 10.27
C GLU A 157 -1.16 -2.85 10.96
N LEU A 158 -2.38 -2.77 11.47
CA LEU A 158 -2.85 -1.63 12.28
C LEU A 158 -2.58 -1.93 13.74
N TYR A 159 -2.16 -0.93 14.48
CA TYR A 159 -1.96 -1.06 15.92
C TYR A 159 -3.27 -0.73 16.63
N ALA A 160 -3.59 -1.51 17.66
CA ALA A 160 -4.74 -1.22 18.53
C ALA A 160 -4.58 0.15 19.19
N ILE A 161 -5.66 0.91 19.23
CA ILE A 161 -5.75 2.23 19.84
C ILE A 161 -6.21 2.08 21.29
#